data_2a031601856e62b7e35e53aefec5983d
#
_entry.id   2a031601856e62b7e35e53aefec5983d
#
_cell.length_a   1.000
_cell.length_b   1.000
_cell.length_c   1.000
_cell.angle_alpha   90.00
_cell.angle_beta   90.00
_cell.angle_gamma   90.00
#
_symmetry.space_group_name_H-M   'P 1'
#
loop_
_entity.id
_entity.type
_entity.pdbx_description
1 polymer ?
#
loop_
_entity_poly.entity_id
_entity_poly.type
_entity_poly.pdbx_seq_one_letter_code
_entity_poly.pdbx_strand_id
1 'polypeptide(L)'
;GLRALATHRPGEMSGGQINATELIASLICQKDSLVEGIQYVQEIVDGSMTLLLMTKDGLYAARDRRGRTPLVVGHKKDAYCVSFESFAYINLGYSDYKELGPAEIVYITPDSVETVSEPKEDMKICSFLWVYYGYPTSSYEGVNVEEMRYKCGGMLAKRDALDDVRPDVVAGVPDSGIAHAIGYANESGIPFARPFIKYTPTWPRSFMPQNQEQRNLIARMKLIPVQSLIEDKSLLLIDDSIVRGTQLRETTEFLYNSGAKEVHVRPACPPLLFGCKYLNFSRSKSELDLITRRVIQEKEGDDAQKYLSEYADPNSQRYADMLEAIRKEQNFTTPVSYTHLRAHETCADL
;
A
#
# COMPACT_ATOMS: atom_id res chain seq x y z
N GLY A 1 -14.32 -2.06 -18.59
CA GLY A 1 -13.44 -2.99 -17.89
C GLY A 1 -13.39 -4.36 -18.55
N LEU A 2 -12.78 -5.35 -17.93
CA LEU A 2 -12.54 -6.71 -18.45
C LEU A 2 -13.81 -7.37 -19.04
N ARG A 3 -14.98 -7.14 -18.44
CA ARG A 3 -16.26 -7.69 -18.95
C ARG A 3 -16.61 -7.18 -20.35
N ALA A 4 -16.34 -5.92 -20.67
CA ALA A 4 -16.62 -5.35 -21.98
C ALA A 4 -15.68 -5.92 -23.07
N LEU A 5 -14.43 -6.24 -22.70
CA LEU A 5 -13.46 -6.85 -23.60
C LEU A 5 -13.78 -8.33 -23.86
N ALA A 6 -14.30 -9.06 -22.88
CA ALA A 6 -14.65 -10.47 -22.97
C ALA A 6 -15.80 -10.75 -23.95
N THR A 7 -16.67 -9.77 -24.26
CA THR A 7 -17.81 -9.94 -25.18
C THR A 7 -17.37 -10.13 -26.64
N HIS A 8 -16.13 -9.83 -26.98
CA HIS A 8 -15.62 -9.90 -28.36
C HIS A 8 -15.11 -11.29 -28.80
N ARG A 9 -14.80 -12.20 -27.85
CA ARG A 9 -14.57 -13.63 -28.08
C ARG A 9 -14.86 -14.42 -26.81
N PRO A 10 -15.93 -15.21 -26.76
CA PRO A 10 -16.13 -16.18 -25.70
C PRO A 10 -15.15 -17.34 -25.93
N GLY A 11 -13.98 -17.30 -25.27
CA GLY A 11 -13.19 -18.49 -24.99
C GLY A 11 -13.88 -19.25 -23.84
N GLU A 12 -13.73 -20.55 -23.76
CA GLU A 12 -14.11 -21.30 -22.56
C GLU A 12 -13.23 -20.83 -21.40
N MET A 13 -13.76 -19.90 -20.61
CA MET A 13 -13.09 -19.44 -19.42
C MET A 13 -13.32 -20.44 -18.28
N SER A 14 -12.26 -20.85 -17.61
CA SER A 14 -12.30 -21.82 -16.50
C SER A 14 -13.39 -21.46 -15.49
N GLY A 15 -14.33 -22.39 -15.28
CA GLY A 15 -15.43 -22.25 -14.31
C GLY A 15 -16.52 -21.26 -14.70
N GLY A 16 -16.63 -20.84 -15.96
CA GLY A 16 -17.70 -19.95 -16.45
C GLY A 16 -17.56 -18.50 -15.97
N GLN A 17 -16.46 -18.12 -15.35
CA GLN A 17 -16.15 -16.75 -14.92
C GLN A 17 -15.01 -16.16 -15.74
N ILE A 18 -14.99 -14.83 -15.86
CA ILE A 18 -13.91 -14.12 -16.58
C ILE A 18 -12.61 -14.27 -15.76
N ASN A 19 -11.65 -14.99 -16.32
CA ASN A 19 -10.28 -15.09 -15.81
C ASN A 19 -9.43 -14.02 -16.52
N ALA A 20 -8.78 -13.15 -15.74
CA ALA A 20 -7.98 -12.07 -16.29
C ALA A 20 -6.80 -12.57 -17.13
N THR A 21 -6.14 -13.66 -16.73
CA THR A 21 -5.00 -14.24 -17.46
C THR A 21 -5.41 -14.83 -18.80
N GLU A 22 -6.50 -15.60 -18.83
CA GLU A 22 -7.04 -16.17 -20.08
C GLU A 22 -7.50 -15.08 -21.04
N LEU A 23 -8.14 -14.01 -20.52
CA LEU A 23 -8.54 -12.88 -21.33
C LEU A 23 -7.33 -12.17 -21.96
N ILE A 24 -6.28 -11.90 -21.17
CA ILE A 24 -5.05 -11.28 -21.68
C ILE A 24 -4.40 -12.15 -22.76
N ALA A 25 -4.28 -13.46 -22.53
CA ALA A 25 -3.76 -14.39 -23.54
C ALA A 25 -4.60 -14.36 -24.83
N SER A 26 -5.93 -14.37 -24.71
CA SER A 26 -6.83 -14.29 -25.85
C SER A 26 -6.69 -12.99 -26.64
N LEU A 27 -6.46 -11.87 -25.95
CA LEU A 27 -6.24 -10.56 -26.58
C LEU A 27 -4.88 -10.51 -27.31
N ILE A 28 -3.82 -11.06 -26.70
CA ILE A 28 -2.50 -11.15 -27.33
C ILE A 28 -2.60 -11.93 -28.65
N CYS A 29 -3.31 -13.08 -28.65
CA CYS A 29 -3.48 -13.92 -29.81
C CYS A 29 -4.33 -13.31 -30.97
N GLN A 30 -4.87 -12.10 -30.80
CA GLN A 30 -5.58 -11.38 -31.86
C GLN A 30 -4.66 -10.64 -32.84
N LYS A 31 -3.37 -10.58 -32.54
CA LYS A 31 -2.36 -9.89 -33.36
C LYS A 31 -1.42 -10.89 -34.03
N ASP A 32 -0.71 -10.41 -35.03
CA ASP A 32 0.15 -11.25 -35.88
C ASP A 32 1.46 -11.62 -35.18
N SER A 33 1.89 -10.84 -34.19
CA SER A 33 3.06 -11.15 -33.37
C SER A 33 2.76 -10.99 -31.87
N LEU A 34 3.58 -11.68 -31.01
CA LEU A 34 3.43 -11.57 -29.57
C LEU A 34 3.71 -10.16 -29.06
N VAL A 35 4.66 -9.45 -29.66
CA VAL A 35 4.99 -8.07 -29.27
C VAL A 35 3.81 -7.15 -29.58
N GLU A 36 3.24 -7.20 -30.79
CA GLU A 36 2.04 -6.42 -31.15
C GLU A 36 0.85 -6.78 -30.25
N GLY A 37 0.70 -8.06 -29.91
CA GLY A 37 -0.34 -8.53 -28.98
C GLY A 37 -0.18 -7.95 -27.58
N ILE A 38 1.03 -7.92 -27.04
CA ILE A 38 1.31 -7.32 -25.72
C ILE A 38 1.07 -5.81 -25.77
N GLN A 39 1.55 -5.11 -26.81
CA GLN A 39 1.33 -3.68 -26.99
C GLN A 39 -0.17 -3.36 -27.07
N TYR A 40 -0.93 -4.16 -27.82
CA TYR A 40 -2.39 -4.03 -27.89
C TYR A 40 -3.06 -4.15 -26.53
N VAL A 41 -2.67 -5.13 -25.72
CA VAL A 41 -3.18 -5.30 -24.36
C VAL A 41 -2.80 -4.11 -23.46
N GLN A 42 -1.57 -3.61 -23.55
CA GLN A 42 -1.14 -2.42 -22.81
C GLN A 42 -1.98 -1.19 -23.14
N GLU A 43 -2.49 -1.06 -24.37
CA GLU A 43 -3.33 0.07 -24.79
C GLU A 43 -4.77 -0.04 -24.31
N ILE A 44 -5.38 -1.21 -24.44
CA ILE A 44 -6.83 -1.38 -24.19
C ILE A 44 -7.17 -1.69 -22.74
N VAL A 45 -6.22 -2.23 -21.94
CA VAL A 45 -6.45 -2.55 -20.53
C VAL A 45 -6.15 -1.33 -19.66
N ASP A 46 -7.21 -0.68 -19.17
CA ASP A 46 -7.05 0.33 -18.12
C ASP A 46 -6.95 -0.35 -16.77
N GLY A 47 -5.71 -0.71 -16.37
CA GLY A 47 -5.42 -1.45 -15.17
C GLY A 47 -3.94 -1.43 -14.81
N SER A 48 -3.59 -2.08 -13.70
CA SER A 48 -2.22 -2.44 -13.37
C SER A 48 -1.95 -3.84 -13.89
N MET A 49 -0.86 -4.01 -14.64
CA MET A 49 -0.49 -5.29 -15.23
C MET A 49 1.03 -5.44 -15.30
N THR A 50 1.55 -6.49 -14.69
CA THR A 50 2.86 -7.04 -14.96
C THR A 50 2.67 -8.38 -15.65
N LEU A 51 3.25 -8.55 -16.82
CA LEU A 51 3.07 -9.73 -17.67
C LEU A 51 4.38 -10.48 -17.85
N LEU A 52 4.34 -11.79 -17.61
CA LEU A 52 5.37 -12.72 -18.01
C LEU A 52 4.76 -13.73 -18.97
N LEU A 53 5.29 -13.80 -20.19
CA LEU A 53 4.82 -14.72 -21.22
C LEU A 53 5.98 -15.61 -21.66
N MET A 54 5.92 -16.88 -21.24
CA MET A 54 6.93 -17.87 -21.57
C MET A 54 6.66 -18.47 -22.94
N THR A 55 7.71 -18.57 -23.75
CA THR A 55 7.74 -19.28 -25.03
C THR A 55 8.75 -20.43 -24.95
N LYS A 56 8.84 -21.25 -26.02
CA LYS A 56 9.85 -22.31 -26.09
C LYS A 56 11.30 -21.77 -26.17
N ASP A 57 11.47 -20.53 -26.65
CA ASP A 57 12.77 -19.93 -26.95
C ASP A 57 13.19 -18.83 -25.94
N GLY A 58 12.28 -18.36 -25.10
CA GLY A 58 12.56 -17.31 -24.14
C GLY A 58 11.32 -16.79 -23.41
N LEU A 59 11.48 -15.70 -22.70
CA LEU A 59 10.47 -15.07 -21.85
C LEU A 59 10.26 -13.60 -22.26
N TYR A 60 9.03 -13.22 -22.58
CA TYR A 60 8.64 -11.81 -22.63
C TYR A 60 8.27 -11.32 -21.24
N ALA A 61 8.82 -10.20 -20.83
CA ALA A 61 8.43 -9.46 -19.63
C ALA A 61 7.92 -8.08 -20.03
N ALA A 62 6.73 -7.71 -19.58
CA ALA A 62 6.09 -6.45 -19.97
C ALA A 62 5.41 -5.77 -18.78
N ARG A 63 5.59 -4.45 -18.66
CA ARG A 63 4.96 -3.60 -17.65
C ARG A 63 3.76 -2.87 -18.25
N ASP A 64 2.73 -2.56 -17.46
CA ASP A 64 1.56 -1.84 -17.95
C ASP A 64 1.90 -0.44 -18.50
N ARG A 65 0.96 0.12 -19.27
CA ARG A 65 1.12 1.40 -19.98
C ARG A 65 1.59 2.56 -19.08
N ARG A 66 1.21 2.54 -17.80
CA ARG A 66 1.48 3.60 -16.83
C ARG A 66 2.56 3.21 -15.81
N GLY A 67 3.07 1.99 -15.88
CA GLY A 67 4.05 1.51 -14.91
C GLY A 67 3.55 1.51 -13.45
N ARG A 68 2.27 1.22 -13.22
CA ARG A 68 1.65 1.30 -11.88
C ARG A 68 2.26 0.36 -10.86
N THR A 69 2.73 -0.80 -11.33
CA THR A 69 3.45 -1.78 -10.52
C THR A 69 4.80 -2.07 -11.15
N PRO A 70 5.84 -2.31 -10.35
CA PRO A 70 7.19 -2.53 -10.85
C PRO A 70 7.32 -3.90 -11.54
N LEU A 71 8.34 -4.02 -12.35
CA LEU A 71 8.83 -5.27 -12.90
C LEU A 71 10.33 -5.18 -13.06
N VAL A 72 11.07 -6.00 -12.33
CA VAL A 72 12.52 -5.93 -12.24
C VAL A 72 13.18 -7.20 -12.78
N VAL A 73 14.29 -7.03 -13.49
CA VAL A 73 15.13 -8.10 -13.99
C VAL A 73 16.39 -8.18 -13.14
N GLY A 74 16.67 -9.35 -12.62
CA GLY A 74 17.91 -9.68 -11.94
C GLY A 74 18.82 -10.50 -12.84
N HIS A 75 20.14 -10.36 -12.64
CA HIS A 75 21.18 -11.08 -13.39
C HIS A 75 22.19 -11.73 -12.45
N LYS A 76 22.60 -12.93 -12.77
CA LYS A 76 23.81 -13.57 -12.27
C LYS A 76 24.52 -14.29 -13.41
N LYS A 77 25.72 -14.83 -13.15
CA LYS A 77 26.45 -15.59 -14.17
C LYS A 77 25.52 -16.63 -14.82
N ASP A 78 25.40 -16.55 -16.13
CA ASP A 78 24.66 -17.50 -16.99
C ASP A 78 23.15 -17.60 -16.70
N ALA A 79 22.52 -16.58 -16.06
CA ALA A 79 21.09 -16.61 -15.81
C ALA A 79 20.47 -15.21 -15.56
N TYR A 80 19.24 -15.05 -16.02
CA TYR A 80 18.36 -13.91 -15.68
C TYR A 80 17.14 -14.41 -14.91
N CYS A 81 16.57 -13.54 -14.09
CA CYS A 81 15.29 -13.75 -13.44
C CYS A 81 14.43 -12.48 -13.54
N VAL A 82 13.14 -12.63 -13.39
CA VAL A 82 12.18 -11.51 -13.38
C VAL A 82 11.30 -11.62 -12.17
N SER A 83 11.09 -10.52 -11.50
CA SER A 83 10.25 -10.43 -10.30
C SER A 83 9.56 -9.09 -10.19
N PHE A 84 8.48 -9.06 -9.42
CA PHE A 84 7.83 -7.84 -8.94
C PHE A 84 8.67 -7.15 -7.83
N GLU A 85 9.43 -7.94 -7.07
CA GLU A 85 10.19 -7.52 -5.90
C GLU A 85 11.66 -7.90 -6.05
N SER A 86 12.60 -6.95 -5.88
CA SER A 86 14.02 -7.21 -5.99
C SER A 86 14.54 -8.16 -4.91
N PHE A 87 13.99 -8.12 -3.69
CA PHE A 87 14.41 -9.02 -2.61
C PHE A 87 14.23 -10.51 -2.99
N ALA A 88 13.29 -10.83 -3.88
CA ALA A 88 12.97 -12.21 -4.25
C ALA A 88 14.16 -12.95 -4.85
N TYR A 89 15.11 -12.26 -5.47
CA TYR A 89 16.24 -12.87 -6.14
C TYR A 89 17.61 -12.54 -5.53
N ILE A 90 17.73 -11.51 -4.71
CA ILE A 90 19.01 -11.10 -4.07
C ILE A 90 19.59 -12.27 -3.26
N ASN A 91 18.78 -12.92 -2.44
CA ASN A 91 19.19 -14.08 -1.64
C ASN A 91 19.55 -15.33 -2.49
N LEU A 92 19.20 -15.33 -3.77
CA LEU A 92 19.55 -16.38 -4.73
C LEU A 92 20.81 -16.06 -5.53
N GLY A 93 21.50 -14.97 -5.16
CA GLY A 93 22.75 -14.54 -5.77
C GLY A 93 22.60 -13.78 -7.08
N TYR A 94 21.41 -13.23 -7.34
CA TYR A 94 21.22 -12.28 -8.44
C TYR A 94 21.44 -10.87 -7.94
N SER A 95 21.91 -10.00 -8.81
CA SER A 95 21.97 -8.55 -8.64
C SER A 95 20.95 -7.87 -9.55
N ASP A 96 20.57 -6.64 -9.19
CA ASP A 96 19.70 -5.82 -10.04
C ASP A 96 20.36 -5.57 -11.39
N TYR A 97 19.60 -5.79 -12.47
CA TYR A 97 20.05 -5.59 -13.84
C TYR A 97 19.28 -4.45 -14.52
N LYS A 98 17.93 -4.53 -14.47
CA LYS A 98 17.08 -3.54 -15.12
C LYS A 98 15.70 -3.49 -14.43
N GLU A 99 15.20 -2.30 -14.18
CA GLU A 99 13.79 -2.06 -13.87
C GLU A 99 13.09 -1.57 -15.15
N LEU A 100 11.97 -2.21 -15.52
CA LEU A 100 11.24 -1.85 -16.74
C LEU A 100 10.47 -0.56 -16.55
N GLY A 101 10.52 0.33 -17.53
CA GLY A 101 9.71 1.54 -17.59
C GLY A 101 8.24 1.27 -18.00
N PRO A 102 7.39 2.33 -18.03
CA PRO A 102 5.99 2.22 -18.45
C PRO A 102 5.87 1.70 -19.89
N ALA A 103 4.99 0.72 -20.12
CA ALA A 103 4.78 0.05 -21.41
C ALA A 103 6.00 -0.65 -22.01
N GLU A 104 7.11 -0.75 -21.30
CA GLU A 104 8.29 -1.43 -21.79
C GLU A 104 8.04 -2.94 -21.91
N ILE A 105 8.62 -3.54 -22.97
CA ILE A 105 8.63 -4.97 -23.23
C ILE A 105 10.07 -5.39 -23.47
N VAL A 106 10.53 -6.39 -22.72
CA VAL A 106 11.83 -7.03 -22.94
C VAL A 106 11.63 -8.49 -23.29
N TYR A 107 12.51 -9.02 -24.15
CA TYR A 107 12.65 -10.44 -24.44
C TYR A 107 13.91 -10.97 -23.78
N ILE A 108 13.78 -12.04 -23.02
CA ILE A 108 14.82 -12.57 -22.16
C ILE A 108 15.11 -14.01 -22.59
N THR A 109 16.38 -14.28 -22.85
CA THR A 109 16.94 -15.61 -23.05
C THR A 109 17.93 -15.92 -21.93
N PRO A 110 18.49 -17.14 -21.82
CA PRO A 110 19.58 -17.39 -20.86
C PRO A 110 20.80 -16.49 -21.06
N ASP A 111 21.02 -16.00 -22.29
CA ASP A 111 22.25 -15.30 -22.68
C ASP A 111 22.06 -13.76 -22.77
N SER A 112 20.83 -13.27 -22.89
CA SER A 112 20.57 -11.85 -23.19
C SER A 112 19.22 -11.35 -22.70
N VAL A 113 19.15 -10.02 -22.52
CA VAL A 113 17.91 -9.26 -22.34
C VAL A 113 17.85 -8.20 -23.45
N GLU A 114 16.85 -8.29 -24.31
CA GLU A 114 16.63 -7.38 -25.43
C GLU A 114 15.38 -6.54 -25.19
N THR A 115 15.48 -5.21 -25.31
CA THR A 115 14.32 -4.32 -25.31
C THR A 115 13.66 -4.38 -26.68
N VAL A 116 12.44 -4.94 -26.74
CA VAL A 116 11.66 -5.09 -27.98
C VAL A 116 10.57 -4.04 -28.14
N SER A 117 10.27 -3.31 -27.07
CA SER A 117 9.44 -2.09 -27.07
C SER A 117 9.95 -1.13 -26.01
N GLU A 118 10.33 0.07 -26.44
CA GLU A 118 10.89 1.10 -25.56
C GLU A 118 9.87 1.61 -24.53
N PRO A 119 10.33 2.05 -23.35
CA PRO A 119 9.45 2.60 -22.33
C PRO A 119 8.83 3.93 -22.76
N LYS A 120 7.65 4.24 -22.23
CA LYS A 120 6.98 5.53 -22.37
C LYS A 120 7.30 6.43 -21.16
N GLU A 121 7.15 7.74 -21.32
CA GLU A 121 7.50 8.74 -20.28
C GLU A 121 6.43 8.88 -19.18
N ASP A 122 5.15 8.56 -19.45
CA ASP A 122 4.02 8.83 -18.55
C ASP A 122 3.88 7.76 -17.47
N MET A 123 4.68 7.88 -16.42
CA MET A 123 4.63 6.98 -15.26
C MET A 123 3.57 7.40 -14.24
N LYS A 124 2.84 6.42 -13.71
CA LYS A 124 1.85 6.53 -12.64
C LYS A 124 2.05 5.41 -11.61
N ILE A 125 3.25 5.27 -11.11
CA ILE A 125 3.58 4.24 -10.12
C ILE A 125 2.78 4.46 -8.82
N CYS A 126 2.43 3.38 -8.14
CA CYS A 126 1.64 3.43 -6.93
C CYS A 126 2.50 3.76 -5.70
N SER A 127 2.29 4.91 -5.06
CA SER A 127 3.01 5.30 -3.83
C SER A 127 2.81 4.33 -2.65
N PHE A 128 1.73 3.56 -2.64
CA PHE A 128 1.49 2.52 -1.63
C PHE A 128 2.50 1.36 -1.66
N LEU A 129 3.28 1.23 -2.74
CA LEU A 129 4.45 0.34 -2.76
C LEU A 129 5.38 0.66 -1.59
N TRP A 130 5.72 1.93 -1.41
CA TRP A 130 6.61 2.36 -0.32
C TRP A 130 5.88 2.49 1.02
N VAL A 131 4.70 3.08 1.02
CA VAL A 131 3.98 3.38 2.28
C VAL A 131 3.58 2.11 3.00
N TYR A 132 3.11 1.08 2.29
CA TYR A 132 2.47 -0.06 2.93
C TYR A 132 2.95 -1.43 2.44
N TYR A 133 2.70 -1.80 1.16
CA TYR A 133 2.76 -3.21 0.79
C TYR A 133 4.08 -3.67 0.18
N GLY A 134 4.97 -2.78 -0.25
CA GLY A 134 6.31 -3.14 -0.70
C GLY A 134 7.13 -3.77 0.42
N TYR A 135 7.95 -4.75 0.05
CA TYR A 135 8.80 -5.40 1.03
C TYR A 135 9.94 -4.46 1.47
N PRO A 136 10.28 -4.35 2.76
CA PRO A 136 11.22 -3.35 3.27
C PRO A 136 12.58 -3.31 2.58
N THR A 137 13.11 -4.47 2.19
CA THR A 137 14.42 -4.54 1.51
C THR A 137 14.36 -4.31 0.00
N SER A 138 13.16 -4.16 -0.57
CA SER A 138 13.00 -3.86 -1.99
C SER A 138 13.22 -2.39 -2.30
N SER A 139 13.62 -2.13 -3.53
CA SER A 139 13.71 -0.79 -4.12
C SER A 139 12.88 -0.74 -5.39
N TYR A 140 12.23 0.39 -5.63
CA TYR A 140 11.48 0.68 -6.85
C TYR A 140 11.89 2.05 -7.34
N GLU A 141 12.14 2.20 -8.63
CA GLU A 141 12.60 3.46 -9.25
C GLU A 141 13.79 4.08 -8.49
N GLY A 142 14.70 3.20 -8.02
CA GLY A 142 15.89 3.62 -7.27
C GLY A 142 15.67 4.01 -5.80
N VAL A 143 14.42 3.93 -5.29
CA VAL A 143 14.08 4.31 -3.91
C VAL A 143 13.79 3.09 -3.07
N ASN A 144 14.57 2.87 -2.01
CA ASN A 144 14.36 1.76 -1.07
C ASN A 144 13.13 2.00 -0.19
N VAL A 145 12.35 0.93 0.06
CA VAL A 145 11.10 0.99 0.81
C VAL A 145 11.33 1.39 2.27
N GLU A 146 12.30 0.78 2.95
CA GLU A 146 12.57 1.05 4.37
C GLU A 146 13.08 2.48 4.59
N GLU A 147 14.01 2.93 3.74
CA GLU A 147 14.53 4.30 3.79
C GLU A 147 13.45 5.35 3.55
N MET A 148 12.53 5.10 2.60
CA MET A 148 11.41 6.00 2.36
C MET A 148 10.49 6.09 3.58
N ARG A 149 10.20 4.96 4.24
CA ARG A 149 9.39 4.95 5.46
C ARG A 149 10.05 5.74 6.59
N TYR A 150 11.39 5.67 6.73
CA TYR A 150 12.12 6.50 7.70
C TYR A 150 12.01 7.99 7.37
N LYS A 151 12.18 8.38 6.11
CA LYS A 151 12.01 9.77 5.67
C LYS A 151 10.60 10.27 5.93
N CYS A 152 9.59 9.47 5.63
CA CYS A 152 8.19 9.79 5.90
C CYS A 152 7.93 10.04 7.40
N GLY A 153 8.44 9.16 8.27
CA GLY A 153 8.37 9.34 9.73
C GLY A 153 9.05 10.63 10.20
N GLY A 154 10.23 10.94 9.67
CA GLY A 154 10.94 12.18 9.97
C GLY A 154 10.15 13.44 9.54
N MET A 155 9.45 13.40 8.42
CA MET A 155 8.58 14.51 7.98
C MET A 155 7.38 14.70 8.93
N LEU A 156 6.78 13.62 9.43
CA LEU A 156 5.72 13.70 10.47
C LEU A 156 6.24 14.38 11.73
N ALA A 157 7.46 14.03 12.17
CA ALA A 157 8.08 14.62 13.35
C ALA A 157 8.33 16.13 13.18
N LYS A 158 8.83 16.57 12.02
CA LYS A 158 9.02 17.99 11.69
C LYS A 158 7.73 18.77 11.74
N ARG A 159 6.64 18.18 11.28
CA ARG A 159 5.32 18.80 11.33
C ARG A 159 4.80 18.90 12.76
N ASP A 160 4.87 17.85 13.55
CA ASP A 160 4.40 17.81 14.94
C ASP A 160 5.19 18.78 15.84
N ALA A 161 6.44 19.09 15.49
CA ALA A 161 7.22 20.11 16.19
C ALA A 161 6.57 21.51 16.16
N LEU A 162 5.65 21.76 15.19
CA LEU A 162 4.90 23.01 15.09
C LEU A 162 3.65 23.02 16.00
N ASP A 163 3.15 21.83 16.37
CA ASP A 163 1.89 21.65 17.12
C ASP A 163 2.12 21.39 18.63
N ASP A 164 3.36 21.49 19.12
CA ASP A 164 3.78 21.25 20.51
C ASP A 164 3.30 19.93 21.12
N VAL A 165 3.16 18.89 20.28
CA VAL A 165 2.85 17.52 20.72
C VAL A 165 4.12 16.86 21.22
N ARG A 166 4.14 16.49 22.53
CA ARG A 166 5.33 15.92 23.19
C ARG A 166 5.01 14.61 23.90
N PRO A 167 4.91 13.51 23.15
CA PRO A 167 4.69 12.19 23.76
C PRO A 167 5.93 11.72 24.50
N ASP A 168 5.75 10.83 25.48
CA ASP A 168 6.85 10.18 26.19
C ASP A 168 7.55 9.15 25.30
N VAL A 169 6.80 8.53 24.37
CA VAL A 169 7.26 7.38 23.57
C VAL A 169 6.62 7.43 22.18
N VAL A 170 7.45 7.11 21.17
CA VAL A 170 6.99 6.83 19.81
C VAL A 170 6.87 5.32 19.59
N ALA A 171 5.77 4.87 19.04
CA ALA A 171 5.51 3.47 18.74
C ALA A 171 4.93 3.29 17.33
N GLY A 172 5.20 2.15 16.71
CA GLY A 172 4.59 1.77 15.43
C GLY A 172 3.58 0.64 15.60
N VAL A 173 2.49 0.72 14.84
CA VAL A 173 1.60 -0.44 14.70
C VAL A 173 2.37 -1.57 14.02
N PRO A 174 2.46 -2.78 14.61
CA PRO A 174 3.16 -3.90 14.00
C PRO A 174 2.40 -4.46 12.76
N ASP A 175 3.04 -4.69 11.62
CA ASP A 175 4.46 -4.38 11.33
C ASP A 175 4.56 -3.09 10.45
N SER A 176 3.43 -2.60 9.93
CA SER A 176 3.32 -1.52 8.93
C SER A 176 3.84 -0.16 9.41
N GLY A 177 3.58 0.18 10.66
CA GLY A 177 3.97 1.47 11.24
C GLY A 177 5.39 1.53 11.81
N ILE A 178 6.08 0.39 11.95
CA ILE A 178 7.37 0.31 12.69
C ILE A 178 8.45 1.19 12.05
N ALA A 179 8.68 1.07 10.75
CA ALA A 179 9.71 1.83 10.06
C ALA A 179 9.45 3.35 10.09
N HIS A 180 8.19 3.74 9.88
CA HIS A 180 7.76 5.13 10.01
C HIS A 180 8.01 5.66 11.44
N ALA A 181 7.72 4.86 12.47
CA ALA A 181 7.93 5.23 13.86
C ALA A 181 9.42 5.39 14.22
N ILE A 182 10.29 4.53 13.67
CA ILE A 182 11.75 4.67 13.83
C ILE A 182 12.21 5.99 13.19
N GLY A 183 11.76 6.30 11.98
CA GLY A 183 12.09 7.56 11.32
C GLY A 183 11.63 8.78 12.09
N TYR A 184 10.43 8.74 12.68
CA TYR A 184 9.91 9.79 13.55
C TYR A 184 10.77 9.96 14.82
N ALA A 185 11.11 8.86 15.49
CA ALA A 185 11.91 8.89 16.70
C ALA A 185 13.32 9.45 16.44
N ASN A 186 13.95 9.05 15.34
CA ASN A 186 15.25 9.54 14.93
C ASN A 186 15.27 11.07 14.70
N GLU A 187 14.22 11.62 14.11
CA GLU A 187 14.11 13.05 13.82
C GLU A 187 13.73 13.87 15.06
N SER A 188 12.77 13.38 15.86
CA SER A 188 12.24 14.12 17.02
C SER A 188 13.11 14.00 18.27
N GLY A 189 13.96 12.98 18.35
CA GLY A 189 14.70 12.63 19.57
C GLY A 189 13.85 11.97 20.66
N ILE A 190 12.55 11.72 20.41
CA ILE A 190 11.68 11.02 21.36
C ILE A 190 11.97 9.51 21.28
N PRO A 191 12.09 8.80 22.41
CA PRO A 191 12.44 7.38 22.40
C PRO A 191 11.43 6.53 21.61
N PHE A 192 11.93 5.65 20.74
CA PHE A 192 11.13 4.59 20.16
C PHE A 192 10.98 3.44 21.14
N ALA A 193 9.75 2.92 21.30
CA ALA A 193 9.50 1.71 22.08
C ALA A 193 8.44 0.84 21.42
N ARG A 194 8.31 -0.38 21.89
CA ARG A 194 7.28 -1.34 21.47
C ARG A 194 6.33 -1.64 22.62
N PRO A 195 5.36 -0.77 22.90
CA PRO A 195 4.42 -0.92 24.01
C PRO A 195 3.50 -2.13 23.85
N PHE A 196 3.43 -2.69 22.68
CA PHE A 196 2.74 -3.95 22.39
C PHE A 196 3.46 -4.73 21.30
N ILE A 197 3.38 -6.04 21.41
CA ILE A 197 4.04 -6.98 20.50
C ILE A 197 2.98 -7.82 19.81
N LYS A 198 3.11 -7.99 18.50
CA LYS A 198 2.27 -8.91 17.74
C LYS A 198 2.59 -10.35 18.13
N TYR A 199 1.59 -11.12 18.50
CA TYR A 199 1.75 -12.53 18.76
C TYR A 199 1.99 -13.30 17.47
N THR A 200 3.21 -13.78 17.28
CA THR A 200 3.67 -14.40 16.03
C THR A 200 3.31 -15.87 15.86
N PRO A 201 3.08 -16.72 16.91
CA PRO A 201 2.49 -18.03 16.70
C PRO A 201 1.05 -17.85 16.21
N THR A 202 0.91 -17.43 14.95
CA THR A 202 -0.40 -17.25 14.33
C THR A 202 -0.93 -18.61 13.91
N TRP A 203 -2.18 -18.87 14.28
CA TRP A 203 -2.95 -19.94 13.67
C TRP A 203 -2.94 -19.75 12.15
N PRO A 204 -2.74 -20.81 11.36
CA PRO A 204 -2.85 -20.72 9.91
C PRO A 204 -4.18 -20.07 9.53
N ARG A 205 -4.20 -19.28 8.45
CA ARG A 205 -5.43 -18.61 7.94
C ARG A 205 -6.60 -19.57 7.74
N SER A 206 -6.34 -20.87 7.58
CA SER A 206 -7.32 -21.96 7.51
C SER A 206 -8.07 -22.22 8.83
N PHE A 207 -7.58 -21.71 9.96
CA PHE A 207 -8.23 -21.80 11.26
C PHE A 207 -9.00 -20.52 11.60
N MET A 208 -9.94 -20.13 10.75
CA MET A 208 -10.93 -19.10 11.13
C MET A 208 -12.01 -19.77 11.95
N PRO A 209 -12.12 -19.51 13.28
CA PRO A 209 -13.15 -20.11 14.11
C PRO A 209 -14.53 -19.70 13.61
N GLN A 210 -15.46 -20.63 13.60
CA GLN A 210 -16.85 -20.37 13.22
C GLN A 210 -17.61 -19.57 14.30
N ASN A 211 -17.14 -19.62 15.54
CA ASN A 211 -17.75 -18.98 16.70
C ASN A 211 -17.23 -17.55 16.91
N GLN A 212 -18.13 -16.59 17.18
CA GLN A 212 -17.79 -15.18 17.40
C GLN A 212 -16.92 -14.96 18.66
N GLU A 213 -17.15 -15.73 19.73
CA GLU A 213 -16.35 -15.63 20.97
C GLU A 213 -14.88 -16.02 20.73
N GLN A 214 -14.66 -17.09 19.97
CA GLN A 214 -13.30 -17.51 19.60
C GLN A 214 -12.64 -16.49 18.67
N ARG A 215 -13.38 -15.85 17.75
CA ARG A 215 -12.86 -14.75 16.92
C ARG A 215 -12.46 -13.56 17.78
N ASN A 216 -13.26 -13.18 18.76
CA ASN A 216 -12.96 -12.11 19.71
C ASN A 216 -11.74 -12.45 20.58
N LEU A 217 -11.61 -13.70 21.04
CA LEU A 217 -10.44 -14.16 21.78
C LEU A 217 -9.18 -14.08 20.94
N ILE A 218 -9.21 -14.59 19.71
CA ILE A 218 -8.07 -14.51 18.78
C ILE A 218 -7.72 -13.06 18.46
N ALA A 219 -8.71 -12.16 18.30
CA ALA A 219 -8.47 -10.73 18.09
C ALA A 219 -7.75 -10.12 19.30
N ARG A 220 -8.14 -10.45 20.53
CA ARG A 220 -7.46 -10.01 21.76
C ARG A 220 -6.05 -10.59 21.93
N MET A 221 -5.78 -11.78 21.41
CA MET A 221 -4.46 -12.41 21.47
C MET A 221 -3.48 -11.87 20.43
N LYS A 222 -3.93 -11.04 19.48
CA LYS A 222 -3.05 -10.51 18.42
C LYS A 222 -1.97 -9.57 18.95
N LEU A 223 -2.28 -8.80 19.97
CA LEU A 223 -1.39 -7.81 20.56
C LEU A 223 -1.19 -8.12 22.05
N ILE A 224 0.06 -8.22 22.46
CA ILE A 224 0.45 -8.45 23.87
C ILE A 224 1.04 -7.15 24.41
N PRO A 225 0.47 -6.56 25.49
CA PRO A 225 0.98 -5.32 26.06
C PRO A 225 2.28 -5.54 26.85
N VAL A 226 3.14 -4.52 26.80
CA VAL A 226 4.26 -4.36 27.71
C VAL A 226 3.88 -3.27 28.70
N GLN A 227 3.28 -3.66 29.83
CA GLN A 227 2.62 -2.78 30.79
C GLN A 227 3.48 -1.57 31.20
N SER A 228 4.76 -1.78 31.52
CA SER A 228 5.71 -0.72 31.92
C SER A 228 6.00 0.33 30.83
N LEU A 229 5.68 0.03 29.57
CA LEU A 229 5.83 0.96 28.45
C LEU A 229 4.53 1.69 28.09
N ILE A 230 3.40 1.34 28.76
CA ILE A 230 2.08 1.92 28.50
C ILE A 230 1.59 2.74 29.68
N GLU A 231 1.69 2.21 30.90
CA GLU A 231 1.10 2.78 32.10
C GLU A 231 1.62 4.19 32.37
N ASP A 232 0.67 5.13 32.55
CA ASP A 232 0.90 6.56 32.76
C ASP A 232 1.73 7.28 31.66
N LYS A 233 1.83 6.67 30.45
CA LYS A 233 2.55 7.26 29.32
C LYS A 233 1.67 7.95 28.32
N SER A 234 2.18 9.05 27.75
CA SER A 234 1.69 9.66 26.53
C SER A 234 2.35 8.98 25.34
N LEU A 235 1.56 8.25 24.55
CA LEU A 235 2.05 7.43 23.43
C LEU A 235 1.74 8.10 22.09
N LEU A 236 2.72 8.19 21.22
CA LEU A 236 2.50 8.54 19.82
C LEU A 236 2.58 7.27 18.98
N LEU A 237 1.44 6.89 18.40
CA LEU A 237 1.29 5.70 17.59
C LEU A 237 1.33 6.05 16.10
N ILE A 238 2.22 5.43 15.36
CA ILE A 238 2.34 5.59 13.91
C ILE A 238 1.84 4.34 13.20
N ASP A 239 1.01 4.55 12.18
CA ASP A 239 0.56 3.51 11.27
C ASP A 239 0.75 3.97 9.82
N ASP A 240 0.64 3.07 8.86
CA ASP A 240 0.72 3.41 7.44
C ASP A 240 -0.49 4.25 6.99
N SER A 241 -1.70 3.88 7.40
CA SER A 241 -2.94 4.51 6.93
C SER A 241 -4.13 4.26 7.85
N ILE A 242 -5.13 5.13 7.78
CA ILE A 242 -6.45 4.89 8.36
C ILE A 242 -7.44 4.60 7.22
N VAL A 243 -7.85 3.34 7.10
CA VAL A 243 -8.81 2.90 6.06
C VAL A 243 -10.22 2.82 6.64
N ARG A 244 -10.51 1.79 7.42
CA ARG A 244 -11.83 1.57 8.04
C ARG A 244 -11.95 2.15 9.44
N GLY A 245 -10.84 2.37 10.11
CA GLY A 245 -10.75 2.84 11.48
C GLY A 245 -10.96 1.76 12.54
N THR A 246 -11.61 0.65 12.24
CA THR A 246 -11.98 -0.39 13.23
C THR A 246 -10.77 -0.94 13.99
N GLN A 247 -9.71 -1.35 13.27
CA GLN A 247 -8.51 -1.93 13.89
C GLN A 247 -7.76 -0.91 14.74
N LEU A 248 -7.67 0.33 14.28
CA LEU A 248 -6.95 1.38 14.99
C LEU A 248 -7.71 1.81 16.25
N ARG A 249 -9.03 1.89 16.18
CA ARG A 249 -9.89 2.11 17.35
C ARG A 249 -9.72 1.02 18.41
N GLU A 250 -9.76 -0.26 18.00
CA GLU A 250 -9.52 -1.39 18.90
C GLU A 250 -8.12 -1.30 19.57
N THR A 251 -7.10 -0.87 18.81
CA THR A 251 -5.74 -0.67 19.34
C THR A 251 -5.69 0.49 20.34
N THR A 252 -6.38 1.59 20.06
CA THR A 252 -6.46 2.75 20.95
C THR A 252 -7.18 2.40 22.26
N GLU A 253 -8.33 1.73 22.18
CA GLU A 253 -9.08 1.23 23.33
C GLU A 253 -8.23 0.27 24.18
N PHE A 254 -7.48 -0.63 23.52
CA PHE A 254 -6.56 -1.54 24.18
C PHE A 254 -5.47 -0.80 24.97
N LEU A 255 -4.87 0.25 24.40
CA LEU A 255 -3.84 1.05 25.06
C LEU A 255 -4.40 1.80 26.28
N TYR A 256 -5.56 2.44 26.16
CA TYR A 256 -6.22 3.09 27.31
C TYR A 256 -6.59 2.08 28.40
N ASN A 257 -7.12 0.93 28.04
CA ASN A 257 -7.42 -0.14 28.99
C ASN A 257 -6.17 -0.72 29.67
N SER A 258 -5.00 -0.54 29.03
CA SER A 258 -3.69 -0.90 29.60
C SER A 258 -3.03 0.24 30.38
N GLY A 259 -3.74 1.36 30.62
CA GLY A 259 -3.29 2.47 31.46
C GLY A 259 -2.55 3.59 30.73
N ALA A 260 -2.65 3.68 29.40
CA ALA A 260 -2.09 4.81 28.68
C ALA A 260 -2.76 6.13 29.13
N LYS A 261 -1.96 7.17 29.36
CA LYS A 261 -2.44 8.51 29.71
C LYS A 261 -3.02 9.22 28.49
N GLU A 262 -2.31 9.15 27.37
CA GLU A 262 -2.66 9.79 26.11
C GLU A 262 -2.28 8.87 24.94
N VAL A 263 -3.07 8.92 23.87
CA VAL A 263 -2.77 8.22 22.62
C VAL A 263 -2.93 9.18 21.45
N HIS A 264 -1.80 9.58 20.87
CA HIS A 264 -1.72 10.38 19.66
C HIS A 264 -1.52 9.45 18.46
N VAL A 265 -2.09 9.78 17.32
CA VAL A 265 -1.98 8.93 16.10
C VAL A 265 -1.51 9.75 14.92
N ARG A 266 -0.53 9.18 14.17
CA ARG A 266 0.05 9.80 12.98
C ARG A 266 0.13 8.78 11.84
N PRO A 267 -0.84 8.77 10.92
CA PRO A 267 -0.75 7.96 9.73
C PRO A 267 0.30 8.49 8.74
N ALA A 268 1.01 7.58 8.10
CA ALA A 268 2.05 7.93 7.13
C ALA A 268 1.51 8.41 5.78
N CYS A 269 0.23 8.16 5.47
CA CYS A 269 -0.39 8.65 4.25
C CYS A 269 -1.60 9.56 4.55
N PRO A 270 -2.00 10.44 3.61
CA PRO A 270 -3.21 11.25 3.73
C PRO A 270 -4.49 10.41 3.89
N PRO A 271 -5.61 11.00 4.35
CA PRO A 271 -6.88 10.31 4.47
C PRO A 271 -7.33 9.72 3.13
N LEU A 272 -7.70 8.44 3.11
CA LEU A 272 -8.15 7.75 1.91
C LEU A 272 -9.61 8.09 1.62
N LEU A 273 -9.86 8.86 0.56
CA LEU A 273 -11.22 9.24 0.12
C LEU A 273 -11.82 8.27 -0.90
N PHE A 274 -10.98 7.45 -1.55
CA PHE A 274 -11.41 6.52 -2.61
C PHE A 274 -10.72 5.16 -2.44
N GLY A 275 -11.46 4.09 -2.75
CA GLY A 275 -10.89 2.76 -2.92
C GLY A 275 -10.06 2.69 -4.21
N CYS A 276 -9.01 1.87 -4.20
CA CYS A 276 -8.18 1.68 -5.40
C CYS A 276 -8.95 0.91 -6.49
N LYS A 277 -8.96 1.43 -7.72
CA LYS A 277 -9.56 0.78 -8.89
C LYS A 277 -8.63 -0.25 -9.55
N TYR A 278 -7.34 -0.15 -9.30
CA TYR A 278 -6.30 -0.86 -10.06
C TYR A 278 -5.65 -2.00 -9.27
N LEU A 279 -5.52 -1.85 -7.97
CA LEU A 279 -4.86 -2.82 -7.10
C LEU A 279 -5.85 -3.39 -6.07
N ASN A 280 -5.73 -4.67 -5.80
CA ASN A 280 -6.73 -5.41 -5.00
C ASN A 280 -6.57 -5.27 -3.47
N PHE A 281 -5.58 -4.55 -2.96
CA PHE A 281 -5.33 -4.49 -1.52
C PHE A 281 -6.35 -3.64 -0.75
N SER A 282 -7.04 -2.71 -1.39
CA SER A 282 -8.16 -1.96 -0.80
C SER A 282 -9.51 -2.43 -1.36
N ARG A 283 -9.81 -3.73 -1.29
CA ARG A 283 -11.13 -4.25 -1.68
C ARG A 283 -12.20 -3.76 -0.71
N SER A 284 -12.72 -2.58 -0.98
CA SER A 284 -13.93 -2.06 -0.37
C SER A 284 -15.13 -2.54 -1.20
N LYS A 285 -16.12 -3.14 -0.56
CA LYS A 285 -17.38 -3.48 -1.22
C LYS A 285 -18.26 -2.25 -1.43
N SER A 286 -18.03 -1.21 -0.62
CA SER A 286 -18.72 0.06 -0.64
C SER A 286 -17.72 1.19 -0.34
N GLU A 287 -17.93 2.37 -0.88
CA GLU A 287 -17.17 3.57 -0.52
C GLU A 287 -17.31 3.91 0.98
N LEU A 288 -18.46 3.55 1.58
CA LEU A 288 -18.72 3.72 3.02
C LEU A 288 -17.93 2.77 3.93
N ASP A 289 -17.16 1.82 3.37
CA ASP A 289 -16.16 1.07 4.14
C ASP A 289 -15.00 1.98 4.60
N LEU A 290 -14.76 3.10 3.92
CA LEU A 290 -13.76 4.09 4.30
C LEU A 290 -14.30 4.99 5.40
N ILE A 291 -13.55 5.17 6.49
CA ILE A 291 -13.93 6.04 7.60
C ILE A 291 -14.19 7.47 7.14
N THR A 292 -13.35 8.00 6.25
CA THR A 292 -13.49 9.33 5.65
C THR A 292 -14.85 9.50 4.96
N ARG A 293 -15.25 8.50 4.16
CA ARG A 293 -16.51 8.53 3.41
C ARG A 293 -17.73 8.41 4.33
N ARG A 294 -17.65 7.64 5.42
CA ARG A 294 -18.70 7.60 6.45
C ARG A 294 -18.88 8.96 7.10
N VAL A 295 -17.78 9.58 7.56
CA VAL A 295 -17.82 10.90 8.17
C VAL A 295 -18.38 11.97 7.22
N ILE A 296 -17.99 11.94 5.95
CA ILE A 296 -18.51 12.86 4.93
C ILE A 296 -20.01 12.62 4.72
N GLN A 297 -20.44 11.37 4.60
CA GLN A 297 -21.86 11.04 4.44
C GLN A 297 -22.71 11.46 5.63
N GLU A 298 -22.20 11.30 6.85
CA GLU A 298 -22.88 11.74 8.08
C GLU A 298 -23.03 13.27 8.16
N LYS A 299 -22.04 14.01 7.65
CA LYS A 299 -22.05 15.48 7.69
C LYS A 299 -22.88 16.13 6.59
N GLU A 300 -22.78 15.60 5.38
CA GLU A 300 -23.30 16.23 4.15
C GLU A 300 -24.53 15.51 3.56
N GLY A 301 -24.83 14.29 4.02
CA GLY A 301 -25.96 13.50 3.49
C GLY A 301 -25.88 13.31 1.98
N ASP A 302 -26.94 13.69 1.27
CA ASP A 302 -27.04 13.53 -0.19
C ASP A 302 -26.07 14.45 -0.97
N ASP A 303 -25.57 15.52 -0.35
CA ASP A 303 -24.57 16.44 -0.93
C ASP A 303 -23.11 15.95 -0.79
N ALA A 304 -22.86 14.80 -0.18
CA ALA A 304 -21.51 14.27 0.11
C ALA A 304 -20.59 14.29 -1.12
N GLN A 305 -21.10 13.90 -2.30
CA GLN A 305 -20.32 13.87 -3.54
C GLN A 305 -19.89 15.25 -4.02
N LYS A 306 -20.67 16.27 -3.77
CA LYS A 306 -20.44 17.66 -4.21
C LYS A 306 -19.22 18.29 -3.53
N TYR A 307 -18.95 17.92 -2.28
CA TYR A 307 -17.91 18.54 -1.45
C TYR A 307 -16.61 17.71 -1.37
N LEU A 308 -16.47 16.62 -2.12
CA LEU A 308 -15.30 15.75 -2.03
C LEU A 308 -13.98 16.48 -2.32
N SER A 309 -13.98 17.44 -3.24
CA SER A 309 -12.78 18.23 -3.55
C SER A 309 -12.34 19.09 -2.35
N GLU A 310 -13.29 19.62 -1.57
CA GLU A 310 -12.98 20.37 -0.36
C GLU A 310 -12.46 19.45 0.75
N TYR A 311 -13.01 18.24 0.88
CA TYR A 311 -12.51 17.21 1.79
C TYR A 311 -11.13 16.66 1.39
N ALA A 312 -10.71 16.85 0.16
CA ALA A 312 -9.36 16.48 -0.33
C ALA A 312 -8.34 17.62 -0.17
N ASP A 313 -8.78 18.86 0.10
CA ASP A 313 -7.91 20.02 0.26
C ASP A 313 -7.50 20.19 1.74
N PRO A 314 -6.21 19.97 2.08
CA PRO A 314 -5.72 20.12 3.47
C PRO A 314 -5.92 21.52 4.09
N ASN A 315 -6.13 22.53 3.25
CA ASN A 315 -6.34 23.92 3.71
C ASN A 315 -7.83 24.24 3.92
N SER A 316 -8.74 23.35 3.59
CA SER A 316 -10.17 23.58 3.74
C SER A 316 -10.66 23.32 5.17
N GLN A 317 -11.71 24.06 5.58
CA GLN A 317 -12.37 23.81 6.86
C GLN A 317 -13.02 22.42 6.89
N ARG A 318 -13.59 21.94 5.78
CA ARG A 318 -14.18 20.61 5.69
C ARG A 318 -13.18 19.48 5.93
N TYR A 319 -11.95 19.63 5.44
CA TYR A 319 -10.87 18.68 5.72
C TYR A 319 -10.55 18.65 7.22
N ALA A 320 -10.38 19.82 7.86
CA ALA A 320 -10.13 19.92 9.30
C ALA A 320 -11.27 19.32 10.13
N ASP A 321 -12.51 19.58 9.75
CA ASP A 321 -13.71 19.04 10.41
C ASP A 321 -13.84 17.53 10.26
N MET A 322 -13.41 16.96 9.13
CA MET A 322 -13.35 15.52 8.92
C MET A 322 -12.31 14.87 9.83
N LEU A 323 -11.11 15.46 9.94
CA LEU A 323 -10.06 14.94 10.82
C LEU A 323 -10.49 14.97 12.29
N GLU A 324 -11.17 16.04 12.71
CA GLU A 324 -11.69 16.15 14.08
C GLU A 324 -12.79 15.12 14.36
N ALA A 325 -13.66 14.84 13.39
CA ALA A 325 -14.66 13.79 13.51
C ALA A 325 -14.01 12.39 13.62
N ILE A 326 -12.99 12.12 12.80
CA ILE A 326 -12.21 10.88 12.88
C ILE A 326 -11.52 10.77 14.24
N ARG A 327 -10.90 11.83 14.75
CA ARG A 327 -10.29 11.88 16.08
C ARG A 327 -11.27 11.45 17.17
N LYS A 328 -12.47 12.02 17.16
CA LYS A 328 -13.53 11.71 18.15
C LYS A 328 -14.01 10.26 18.03
N GLU A 329 -14.31 9.81 16.83
CA GLU A 329 -14.75 8.42 16.58
C GLU A 329 -13.72 7.39 17.05
N GLN A 330 -12.43 7.69 16.85
CA GLN A 330 -11.31 6.80 17.16
C GLN A 330 -10.74 7.00 18.58
N ASN A 331 -11.24 7.98 19.33
CA ASN A 331 -10.79 8.33 20.69
C ASN A 331 -9.30 8.70 20.78
N PHE A 332 -8.78 9.46 19.80
CA PHE A 332 -7.40 9.98 19.85
C PHE A 332 -7.32 11.24 20.70
N THR A 333 -6.18 11.44 21.37
CA THR A 333 -5.95 12.62 22.22
C THR A 333 -5.88 13.92 21.41
N THR A 334 -5.12 13.91 20.29
CA THR A 334 -4.98 15.09 19.41
C THR A 334 -5.56 14.85 18.03
N PRO A 335 -5.86 15.91 17.26
CA PRO A 335 -6.20 15.78 15.85
C PRO A 335 -5.16 14.98 15.09
N VAL A 336 -5.63 14.25 14.09
CA VAL A 336 -4.75 13.43 13.26
C VAL A 336 -3.93 14.34 12.35
N SER A 337 -2.60 14.19 12.38
CA SER A 337 -1.69 14.85 11.45
C SER A 337 -1.14 13.82 10.46
N TYR A 338 -1.10 14.17 9.20
CA TYR A 338 -0.65 13.31 8.11
C TYR A 338 0.53 13.93 7.40
N THR A 339 1.36 13.10 6.74
CA THR A 339 2.24 13.64 5.72
C THR A 339 1.41 14.18 4.55
N HIS A 340 1.76 15.35 4.03
CA HIS A 340 1.17 15.87 2.79
C HIS A 340 1.88 15.24 1.58
N LEU A 341 1.83 13.92 1.47
CA LEU A 341 2.06 13.26 0.19
C LEU A 341 0.86 13.64 -0.68
N ARG A 342 1.02 14.59 -1.58
CA ARG A 342 0.02 14.82 -2.61
C ARG A 342 -0.12 13.52 -3.39
N ALA A 343 -1.34 13.12 -3.70
CA ALA A 343 -1.64 11.90 -4.46
C ALA A 343 -0.98 11.85 -5.86
N HIS A 344 -0.22 12.87 -6.23
CA HIS A 344 0.47 13.06 -7.50
C HIS A 344 1.96 13.37 -7.37
N GLU A 345 2.48 13.52 -6.15
CA GLU A 345 3.92 13.67 -5.93
C GLU A 345 4.53 12.28 -6.02
N THR A 346 5.40 12.10 -6.99
CA THR A 346 6.24 10.90 -7.10
C THR A 346 7.23 10.91 -5.94
N CYS A 347 7.64 9.73 -5.45
CA CYS A 347 8.67 9.63 -4.40
C CYS A 347 10.01 10.29 -4.80
N ALA A 348 10.15 10.76 -6.04
CA ALA A 348 11.28 11.52 -6.52
C ALA A 348 11.36 12.95 -5.95
N ASP A 349 10.24 13.48 -5.43
CA ASP A 349 10.18 14.82 -4.81
C ASP A 349 10.33 14.78 -3.27
N LEU A 350 10.53 13.58 -2.71
CA LEU A 350 10.87 13.32 -1.31
C LEU A 350 12.38 13.04 -1.17
#